data_f98faac448b561b7529d87c17f6b7b9a
#
_entry.id   f98faac448b561b7529d87c17f6b7b9a
#
_cell.length_a   1.000
_cell.length_b   1.000
_cell.length_c   1.000
_cell.angle_alpha   90.00
_cell.angle_beta   90.00
_cell.angle_gamma   90.00
#
_symmetry.space_group_name_H-M   'P 1'
#
loop_
_entity.id
_entity.type
_entity.pdbx_description
1 polymer ?
#
loop_
_entity_poly.entity_id
_entity_poly.type
_entity_poly.pdbx_seq_one_letter_code
_entity_poly.pdbx_strand_id
1 'polypeptide(L)'
;MYRPPVIPPPGFPPAEMYSLFDYGAMIADSGRFNAYAKAIARAVRPGDIVADIGCGPGLFSLLACRAGARRVFAIESEDSIQFARVLASANGFTDRIEFIQSDSRKTELPGRANVIVSDLRGVLPLYDNAIPSLEDARQRLLATGGIMIPQGDTLKAAVIEAEEYYSRLTFPWRKAVPELDLSPSVLSILNDFYGSSFK
;
A
#
# COMPACT_ATOMS: atom_id res chain seq x y z
N MET A 1 18.25 5.07 22.88
CA MET A 1 17.45 3.82 22.79
C MET A 1 17.63 3.28 21.41
N TYR A 2 18.39 2.18 21.22
CA TYR A 2 18.61 1.57 19.92
C TYR A 2 17.31 0.89 19.47
N ARG A 3 16.73 1.33 18.34
CA ARG A 3 15.71 0.56 17.62
C ARG A 3 16.44 -0.34 16.62
N PRO A 4 16.40 -1.66 16.74
CA PRO A 4 16.94 -2.52 15.70
C PRO A 4 16.18 -2.28 14.39
N PRO A 5 16.85 -2.38 13.23
CA PRO A 5 16.19 -2.32 11.94
C PRO A 5 15.12 -3.42 11.88
N VAL A 6 13.91 -3.06 11.48
CA VAL A 6 12.85 -4.02 11.20
C VAL A 6 13.26 -4.77 9.94
N ILE A 7 13.67 -6.03 10.10
CA ILE A 7 13.94 -6.92 8.97
C ILE A 7 12.58 -7.39 8.48
N PRO A 8 12.17 -7.09 7.23
CA PRO A 8 10.92 -7.60 6.70
C PRO A 8 10.93 -9.13 6.70
N PRO A 9 9.78 -9.78 6.93
CA PRO A 9 9.69 -11.23 6.93
C PRO A 9 10.13 -11.81 5.58
N PRO A 10 10.75 -13.01 5.56
CA PRO A 10 11.16 -13.65 4.32
C PRO A 10 9.96 -13.86 3.40
N GLY A 11 10.05 -13.33 2.19
CA GLY A 11 8.99 -13.36 1.18
C GLY A 11 8.29 -12.02 0.92
N PHE A 12 8.59 -10.97 1.71
CA PHE A 12 8.19 -9.60 1.38
C PHE A 12 9.46 -8.80 1.03
N PRO A 13 9.52 -8.20 -0.15
CA PRO A 13 10.57 -7.24 -0.44
C PRO A 13 10.49 -6.10 0.59
N PRO A 14 11.61 -5.45 0.93
CA PRO A 14 11.57 -4.19 1.67
C PRO A 14 10.58 -3.27 0.97
N ALA A 15 9.87 -2.44 1.73
CA ALA A 15 8.78 -1.57 1.27
C ALA A 15 9.14 -0.64 0.08
N GLU A 16 10.36 -0.72 -0.39
CA GLU A 16 10.95 0.17 -1.38
C GLU A 16 10.90 -0.32 -2.83
N MET A 17 10.45 -1.56 -3.14
CA MET A 17 10.39 -1.99 -4.56
C MET A 17 9.47 -3.18 -4.79
N TYR A 18 8.21 -2.91 -5.11
CA TYR A 18 7.36 -3.94 -5.71
C TYR A 18 7.74 -4.17 -7.17
N SER A 19 7.92 -5.44 -7.54
CA SER A 19 8.10 -5.83 -8.94
C SER A 19 6.77 -5.75 -9.71
N LEU A 20 6.84 -5.75 -11.04
CA LEU A 20 5.62 -5.84 -11.87
C LEU A 20 4.83 -7.14 -11.60
N PHE A 21 5.51 -8.20 -11.18
CA PHE A 21 4.86 -9.44 -10.79
C PHE A 21 4.02 -9.25 -9.53
N ASP A 22 4.54 -8.53 -8.53
CA ASP A 22 3.81 -8.23 -7.29
C ASP A 22 2.59 -7.35 -7.56
N TYR A 23 2.74 -6.32 -8.41
CA TYR A 23 1.60 -5.52 -8.87
C TYR A 23 0.56 -6.37 -9.61
N GLY A 24 1.00 -7.33 -10.43
CA GLY A 24 0.12 -8.29 -11.09
C GLY A 24 -0.70 -9.12 -10.10
N ALA A 25 -0.05 -9.62 -9.04
CA ALA A 25 -0.72 -10.35 -7.97
C ALA A 25 -1.74 -9.49 -7.21
N MET A 26 -1.40 -8.22 -6.94
CA MET A 26 -2.31 -7.25 -6.32
C MET A 26 -3.53 -6.94 -7.19
N ILE A 27 -3.35 -6.83 -8.50
CA ILE A 27 -4.43 -6.61 -9.47
C ILE A 27 -5.33 -7.85 -9.56
N ALA A 28 -4.75 -9.05 -9.47
CA ALA A 28 -5.49 -10.30 -9.49
C ALA A 28 -6.32 -10.57 -8.22
N ASP A 29 -6.03 -9.87 -7.11
CA ASP A 29 -6.90 -9.89 -5.92
C ASP A 29 -8.23 -9.18 -6.23
N SER A 30 -9.16 -9.96 -6.73
CA SER A 30 -10.47 -9.46 -7.16
C SER A 30 -11.29 -8.84 -6.03
N GLY A 31 -11.11 -9.30 -4.79
CA GLY A 31 -11.80 -8.74 -3.61
C GLY A 31 -11.37 -7.30 -3.36
N ARG A 32 -10.05 -7.09 -3.25
CA ARG A 32 -9.44 -5.77 -3.07
C ARG A 32 -9.73 -4.86 -4.26
N PHE A 33 -9.42 -5.32 -5.47
CA PHE A 33 -9.62 -4.54 -6.68
C PHE A 33 -11.06 -4.05 -6.84
N ASN A 34 -12.05 -4.95 -6.70
CA ASN A 34 -13.46 -4.59 -6.83
C ASN A 34 -13.94 -3.62 -5.74
N ALA A 35 -13.40 -3.71 -4.53
CA ALA A 35 -13.74 -2.78 -3.45
C ALA A 35 -13.28 -1.36 -3.81
N TYR A 36 -12.03 -1.19 -4.24
CA TYR A 36 -11.50 0.10 -4.70
C TYR A 36 -12.23 0.62 -5.94
N ALA A 37 -12.45 -0.21 -6.95
CA ALA A 37 -13.15 0.17 -8.17
C ALA A 37 -14.57 0.69 -7.88
N LYS A 38 -15.30 0.00 -6.99
CA LYS A 38 -16.64 0.45 -6.56
C LYS A 38 -16.59 1.75 -5.75
N ALA A 39 -15.60 1.90 -4.87
CA ALA A 39 -15.43 3.11 -4.05
C ALA A 39 -15.13 4.32 -4.94
N ILE A 40 -14.19 4.18 -5.88
CA ILE A 40 -13.83 5.23 -6.84
C ILE A 40 -15.03 5.62 -7.70
N ALA A 41 -15.75 4.64 -8.28
CA ALA A 41 -16.93 4.90 -9.11
C ALA A 41 -18.07 5.60 -8.36
N ARG A 42 -18.16 5.42 -7.03
CA ARG A 42 -19.17 6.08 -6.18
C ARG A 42 -18.75 7.47 -5.74
N ALA A 43 -17.46 7.68 -5.50
CA ALA A 43 -16.94 8.92 -4.93
C ALA A 43 -16.63 9.97 -6.01
N VAL A 44 -16.02 9.56 -7.12
CA VAL A 44 -15.57 10.47 -8.18
C VAL A 44 -16.77 10.95 -9.01
N ARG A 45 -16.88 12.26 -9.17
CA ARG A 45 -17.88 12.92 -10.00
C ARG A 45 -17.24 13.50 -11.27
N PRO A 46 -18.01 13.66 -12.36
CA PRO A 46 -17.52 14.40 -13.52
C PRO A 46 -17.02 15.79 -13.12
N GLY A 47 -15.79 16.09 -13.51
CA GLY A 47 -15.14 17.37 -13.21
C GLY A 47 -14.26 17.37 -11.95
N ASP A 48 -14.28 16.33 -11.14
CA ASP A 48 -13.45 16.23 -9.94
C ASP A 48 -11.94 16.21 -10.26
N ILE A 49 -11.18 16.70 -9.30
CA ILE A 49 -9.73 16.54 -9.21
C ILE A 49 -9.47 15.38 -8.23
N VAL A 50 -8.66 14.42 -8.65
CA VAL A 50 -8.29 13.25 -7.85
C VAL A 50 -6.80 13.25 -7.60
N ALA A 51 -6.36 12.90 -6.39
CA ALA A 51 -4.97 12.56 -6.09
C ALA A 51 -4.88 11.06 -5.78
N ASP A 52 -3.99 10.36 -6.49
CA ASP A 52 -3.69 8.95 -6.28
C ASP A 52 -2.31 8.86 -5.64
N ILE A 53 -2.26 8.53 -4.33
CA ILE A 53 -1.05 8.55 -3.53
C ILE A 53 -0.48 7.15 -3.38
N GLY A 54 0.77 6.97 -3.82
CA GLY A 54 1.37 5.66 -4.00
C GLY A 54 0.70 4.95 -5.18
N CYS A 55 0.64 5.63 -6.32
CA CYS A 55 -0.16 5.16 -7.45
C CYS A 55 0.39 3.88 -8.09
N GLY A 56 1.66 3.51 -7.81
CA GLY A 56 2.32 2.39 -8.46
C GLY A 56 2.18 2.44 -9.97
N PRO A 57 1.67 1.37 -10.63
CA PRO A 57 1.42 1.34 -12.07
C PRO A 57 0.17 2.14 -12.49
N GLY A 58 -0.45 2.93 -11.62
CA GLY A 58 -1.50 3.89 -11.95
C GLY A 58 -2.91 3.32 -12.11
N LEU A 59 -3.18 2.14 -11.60
CA LEU A 59 -4.49 1.48 -11.79
C LEU A 59 -5.67 2.33 -11.28
N PHE A 60 -5.55 2.90 -10.08
CA PHE A 60 -6.61 3.72 -9.50
C PHE A 60 -6.74 5.08 -10.19
N SER A 61 -5.64 5.62 -10.69
CA SER A 61 -5.63 6.80 -11.56
C SER A 61 -6.46 6.58 -12.83
N LEU A 62 -6.30 5.41 -13.49
CA LEU A 62 -7.09 5.04 -14.67
C LEU A 62 -8.58 4.88 -14.32
N LEU A 63 -8.88 4.24 -13.19
CA LEU A 63 -10.27 4.10 -12.72
C LEU A 63 -10.91 5.44 -12.40
N ALA A 64 -10.18 6.37 -11.79
CA ALA A 64 -10.65 7.74 -11.55
C ALA A 64 -10.96 8.48 -12.85
N CYS A 65 -10.10 8.35 -13.87
CA CYS A 65 -10.37 8.89 -15.20
C CYS A 65 -11.63 8.27 -15.81
N ARG A 66 -11.80 6.95 -15.74
CA ARG A 66 -13.04 6.29 -16.22
C ARG A 66 -14.28 6.76 -15.51
N ALA A 67 -14.19 7.05 -14.20
CA ALA A 67 -15.29 7.56 -13.41
C ALA A 67 -15.63 9.02 -13.70
N GLY A 68 -14.83 9.76 -14.49
CA GLY A 68 -15.13 11.12 -14.93
C GLY A 68 -14.24 12.20 -14.28
N ALA A 69 -13.18 11.85 -13.55
CA ALA A 69 -12.26 12.85 -13.03
C ALA A 69 -11.74 13.74 -14.15
N ARG A 70 -11.76 15.06 -13.96
CA ARG A 70 -11.22 16.02 -14.91
C ARG A 70 -9.69 15.99 -14.95
N ARG A 71 -9.08 15.82 -13.79
CA ARG A 71 -7.63 15.75 -13.61
C ARG A 71 -7.29 14.73 -12.53
N VAL A 72 -6.25 13.97 -12.74
CA VAL A 72 -5.69 13.06 -11.74
C VAL A 72 -4.23 13.41 -11.53
N PHE A 73 -3.82 13.58 -10.28
CA PHE A 73 -2.43 13.69 -9.86
C PHE A 73 -1.98 12.33 -9.34
N ALA A 74 -1.22 11.62 -10.13
CA ALA A 74 -0.66 10.31 -9.81
C ALA A 74 0.72 10.50 -9.17
N ILE A 75 0.83 10.25 -7.87
CA ILE A 75 2.02 10.52 -7.06
C ILE A 75 2.63 9.18 -6.64
N GLU A 76 3.89 8.97 -7.00
CA GLU A 76 4.63 7.75 -6.68
C GLU A 76 6.12 8.08 -6.52
N SER A 77 6.76 7.55 -5.51
CA SER A 77 8.19 7.77 -5.28
C SER A 77 9.07 6.89 -6.16
N GLU A 78 8.56 5.71 -6.52
CA GLU A 78 9.29 4.66 -7.20
C GLU A 78 9.15 4.72 -8.73
N ASP A 79 10.03 3.99 -9.41
CA ASP A 79 10.07 3.92 -10.88
C ASP A 79 8.84 3.22 -11.50
N SER A 80 8.02 2.58 -10.69
CA SER A 80 6.73 2.01 -11.12
C SER A 80 5.82 3.04 -11.80
N ILE A 81 5.99 4.34 -11.51
CA ILE A 81 5.28 5.44 -12.17
C ILE A 81 5.52 5.48 -13.70
N GLN A 82 6.64 4.94 -14.18
CA GLN A 82 6.90 4.87 -15.62
C GLN A 82 5.93 3.91 -16.32
N PHE A 83 5.55 2.81 -15.63
CA PHE A 83 4.50 1.92 -16.15
C PHE A 83 3.13 2.59 -16.12
N ALA A 84 2.85 3.42 -15.13
CA ALA A 84 1.62 4.20 -15.08
C ALA A 84 1.46 5.11 -16.31
N ARG A 85 2.56 5.73 -16.78
CA ARG A 85 2.56 6.54 -18.01
C ARG A 85 2.21 5.71 -19.24
N VAL A 86 2.81 4.52 -19.38
CA VAL A 86 2.53 3.60 -20.49
C VAL A 86 1.07 3.16 -20.48
N LEU A 87 0.56 2.76 -19.30
CA LEU A 87 -0.82 2.35 -19.16
C LEU A 87 -1.82 3.49 -19.42
N ALA A 88 -1.50 4.70 -18.99
CA ALA A 88 -2.33 5.87 -19.28
C ALA A 88 -2.41 6.15 -20.78
N SER A 89 -1.28 6.05 -21.48
CA SER A 89 -1.24 6.20 -22.94
C SER A 89 -2.09 5.14 -23.64
N ALA A 90 -1.94 3.87 -23.23
CA ALA A 90 -2.70 2.76 -23.81
C ALA A 90 -4.22 2.88 -23.58
N ASN A 91 -4.65 3.62 -22.54
CA ASN A 91 -6.06 3.84 -22.21
C ASN A 91 -6.60 5.22 -22.67
N GLY A 92 -5.80 6.06 -23.33
CA GLY A 92 -6.22 7.38 -23.81
C GLY A 92 -6.40 8.42 -22.69
N PHE A 93 -5.69 8.30 -21.58
CA PHE A 93 -5.81 9.22 -20.43
C PHE A 93 -4.59 10.09 -20.19
N THR A 94 -3.63 10.13 -21.11
CA THR A 94 -2.37 10.88 -20.95
C THR A 94 -2.62 12.36 -20.60
N ASP A 95 -3.58 13.00 -21.24
CA ASP A 95 -3.88 14.43 -21.04
C ASP A 95 -4.62 14.72 -19.72
N ARG A 96 -5.12 13.68 -19.05
CA ARG A 96 -5.91 13.80 -17.81
C ARG A 96 -5.14 13.42 -16.58
N ILE A 97 -3.99 12.73 -16.71
CA ILE A 97 -3.17 12.30 -15.60
C ILE A 97 -1.85 13.04 -15.59
N GLU A 98 -1.56 13.71 -14.49
CA GLU A 98 -0.26 14.29 -14.21
C GLU A 98 0.52 13.35 -13.29
N PHE A 99 1.69 12.93 -13.74
CA PHE A 99 2.53 11.98 -13.04
C PHE A 99 3.64 12.72 -12.29
N ILE A 100 3.65 12.58 -10.97
CA ILE A 100 4.58 13.25 -10.07
C ILE A 100 5.42 12.18 -9.37
N GLN A 101 6.69 12.04 -9.78
CA GLN A 101 7.60 11.11 -9.12
C GLN A 101 8.21 11.79 -7.89
N SER A 102 7.58 11.61 -6.75
CA SER A 102 7.98 12.24 -5.48
C SER A 102 7.29 11.57 -4.29
N ASP A 103 7.84 11.82 -3.10
CA ASP A 103 7.12 11.60 -1.84
C ASP A 103 5.91 12.56 -1.76
N SER A 104 4.72 12.02 -1.51
CA SER A 104 3.48 12.82 -1.44
C SER A 104 3.53 13.93 -0.40
N ARG A 105 4.27 13.74 0.69
CA ARG A 105 4.46 14.74 1.75
C ARG A 105 5.31 15.93 1.32
N LYS A 106 6.05 15.80 0.21
CA LYS A 106 6.87 16.86 -0.39
C LYS A 106 6.25 17.46 -1.65
N THR A 107 5.13 16.88 -2.09
CA THR A 107 4.44 17.28 -3.32
C THR A 107 3.47 18.41 -3.02
N GLU A 108 3.48 19.43 -3.87
CA GLU A 108 2.48 20.48 -3.91
C GLU A 108 1.59 20.30 -5.14
N LEU A 109 0.30 20.49 -4.97
CA LEU A 109 -0.67 20.46 -6.06
C LEU A 109 -1.16 21.88 -6.37
N PRO A 110 -1.50 22.19 -7.62
CA PRO A 110 -2.01 23.52 -7.99
C PRO A 110 -3.39 23.83 -7.39
N GLY A 111 -3.99 22.86 -6.72
CA GLY A 111 -5.25 22.97 -6.00
C GLY A 111 -5.55 21.70 -5.24
N ARG A 112 -6.52 21.73 -4.33
CA ARG A 112 -6.89 20.59 -3.52
C ARG A 112 -7.72 19.58 -4.32
N ALA A 113 -7.53 18.29 -4.02
CA ALA A 113 -8.27 17.20 -4.64
C ALA A 113 -9.64 17.01 -3.98
N ASN A 114 -10.66 16.75 -4.78
CA ASN A 114 -11.99 16.37 -4.31
C ASN A 114 -12.00 14.94 -3.73
N VAL A 115 -11.17 14.07 -4.31
CA VAL A 115 -11.02 12.68 -3.87
C VAL A 115 -9.53 12.35 -3.79
N ILE A 116 -9.13 11.73 -2.68
CA ILE A 116 -7.81 11.12 -2.53
C ILE A 116 -7.99 9.61 -2.50
N VAL A 117 -7.26 8.91 -3.37
CA VAL A 117 -7.16 7.45 -3.35
C VAL A 117 -5.77 7.06 -2.89
N SER A 118 -5.66 6.04 -2.06
CA SER A 118 -4.38 5.53 -1.61
C SER A 118 -4.47 4.07 -1.17
N ASP A 119 -3.42 3.30 -1.44
CA ASP A 119 -3.29 1.93 -0.98
C ASP A 119 -1.91 1.66 -0.38
N LEU A 120 -1.44 2.58 0.44
CA LEU A 120 -0.13 2.55 1.12
C LEU A 120 -0.06 1.60 2.33
N ARG A 121 -1.17 0.96 2.69
CA ARG A 121 -1.31 0.28 3.99
C ARG A 121 -0.49 -0.98 4.15
N GLY A 122 -0.04 -1.59 3.06
CA GLY A 122 0.62 -2.88 3.11
C GLY A 122 -0.23 -3.94 3.85
N VAL A 123 0.44 -4.76 4.65
CA VAL A 123 -0.23 -5.80 5.47
C VAL A 123 -0.87 -5.20 6.72
N LEU A 124 -0.27 -4.16 7.28
CA LEU A 124 -0.77 -3.49 8.49
C LEU A 124 -0.51 -1.99 8.39
N PRO A 125 -1.54 -1.13 8.52
CA PRO A 125 -1.42 0.33 8.32
C PRO A 125 -0.53 1.04 9.35
N LEU A 126 -0.12 0.36 10.42
CA LEU A 126 0.76 0.91 11.45
C LEU A 126 2.24 0.93 11.06
N TYR A 127 2.59 0.30 9.92
CA TYR A 127 3.97 0.22 9.45
C TYR A 127 4.30 1.34 8.47
N ASP A 128 5.58 1.62 8.36
CA ASP A 128 6.16 2.62 7.47
C ASP A 128 5.53 4.02 7.65
N ASN A 129 5.36 4.70 6.54
CA ASN A 129 4.85 6.05 6.48
C ASN A 129 3.38 6.15 6.06
N ALA A 130 2.62 5.04 6.10
CA ALA A 130 1.23 5.04 5.62
C ALA A 130 0.37 6.07 6.37
N ILE A 131 0.32 6.00 7.71
CA ILE A 131 -0.48 6.94 8.51
C ILE A 131 0.02 8.39 8.38
N PRO A 132 1.31 8.70 8.56
CA PRO A 132 1.81 10.06 8.36
C PRO A 132 1.52 10.62 6.96
N SER A 133 1.64 9.81 5.91
CA SER A 133 1.35 10.24 4.54
C SER A 133 -0.13 10.51 4.31
N LEU A 134 -1.02 9.68 4.87
CA LEU A 134 -2.46 9.88 4.76
C LEU A 134 -2.95 11.08 5.59
N GLU A 135 -2.37 11.31 6.77
CA GLU A 135 -2.67 12.48 7.59
C GLU A 135 -2.25 13.78 6.90
N ASP A 136 -1.02 13.83 6.38
CA ASP A 136 -0.52 14.95 5.58
C ASP A 136 -1.40 15.21 4.36
N ALA A 137 -1.73 14.17 3.61
CA ALA A 137 -2.58 14.28 2.42
C ALA A 137 -3.97 14.84 2.76
N ARG A 138 -4.57 14.37 3.85
CA ARG A 138 -5.86 14.88 4.34
C ARG A 138 -5.81 16.35 4.69
N GLN A 139 -4.74 16.80 5.34
CA GLN A 139 -4.60 18.18 5.80
C GLN A 139 -4.26 19.12 4.65
N ARG A 140 -3.34 18.73 3.79
CA ARG A 140 -2.72 19.57 2.78
C ARG A 140 -3.33 19.46 1.40
N LEU A 141 -3.66 18.23 0.97
CA LEU A 141 -4.06 17.95 -0.41
C LEU A 141 -5.57 17.79 -0.59
N LEU A 142 -6.34 17.44 0.46
CA LEU A 142 -7.78 17.22 0.36
C LEU A 142 -8.57 18.53 0.45
N ALA A 143 -9.55 18.72 -0.42
CA ALA A 143 -10.48 19.83 -0.36
C ALA A 143 -11.43 19.71 0.84
N THR A 144 -11.98 20.83 1.30
CA THR A 144 -13.03 20.81 2.34
C THR A 144 -14.23 20.02 1.84
N GLY A 145 -14.66 19.03 2.64
CA GLY A 145 -15.72 18.09 2.23
C GLY A 145 -15.30 17.02 1.25
N GLY A 146 -14.02 16.95 0.90
CA GLY A 146 -13.47 15.92 0.03
C GLY A 146 -13.49 14.52 0.67
N ILE A 147 -13.27 13.50 -0.15
CA ILE A 147 -13.39 12.09 0.22
C ILE A 147 -12.02 11.42 0.14
N MET A 148 -11.68 10.64 1.17
CA MET A 148 -10.54 9.71 1.12
C MET A 148 -11.02 8.28 0.83
N ILE A 149 -10.26 7.55 0.02
CA ILE A 149 -10.45 6.13 -0.24
C ILE A 149 -9.15 5.40 0.08
N PRO A 150 -9.15 4.58 1.13
CA PRO A 150 -10.22 4.31 2.08
C PRO A 150 -10.42 5.46 3.09
N GLN A 151 -11.58 5.47 3.76
CA GLN A 151 -11.87 6.45 4.81
C GLN A 151 -11.30 6.05 6.17
N GLY A 152 -11.05 4.77 6.38
CA GLY A 152 -10.54 4.25 7.65
C GLY A 152 -10.29 2.75 7.57
N ASP A 153 -9.57 2.25 8.56
CA ASP A 153 -9.25 0.85 8.76
C ASP A 153 -9.80 0.34 10.10
N THR A 154 -10.21 -0.91 10.11
CA THR A 154 -10.58 -1.61 11.35
C THR A 154 -9.56 -2.73 11.59
N LEU A 155 -8.77 -2.58 12.64
CA LEU A 155 -7.88 -3.63 13.08
C LEU A 155 -8.63 -4.60 13.98
N LYS A 156 -8.45 -5.90 13.72
CA LYS A 156 -8.99 -6.96 14.55
C LYS A 156 -7.84 -7.78 15.11
N ALA A 157 -7.94 -8.14 16.39
CA ALA A 157 -7.00 -9.03 17.04
C ALA A 157 -7.73 -10.27 17.55
N ALA A 158 -7.10 -11.42 17.45
CA ALA A 158 -7.59 -12.68 17.99
C ALA A 158 -6.43 -13.50 18.54
N VAL A 159 -6.71 -14.24 19.62
CA VAL A 159 -5.80 -15.29 20.09
C VAL A 159 -6.11 -16.55 19.31
N ILE A 160 -5.07 -17.17 18.76
CA ILE A 160 -5.22 -18.40 17.98
C ILE A 160 -4.27 -19.48 18.51
N GLU A 161 -4.68 -20.73 18.36
CA GLU A 161 -3.76 -21.87 18.48
C GLU A 161 -3.18 -22.18 17.10
N ALA A 162 -1.85 -22.19 16.99
CA ALA A 162 -1.15 -22.37 15.72
C ALA A 162 0.10 -23.23 15.90
N GLU A 163 -0.08 -24.47 16.39
CA GLU A 163 1.01 -25.37 16.77
C GLU A 163 1.97 -25.65 15.61
N GLU A 164 1.44 -25.90 14.42
CA GLU A 164 2.27 -26.15 13.22
C GLU A 164 3.12 -24.93 12.88
N TYR A 165 2.52 -23.72 12.92
CA TYR A 165 3.22 -22.48 12.65
C TYR A 165 4.29 -22.20 13.70
N TYR A 166 3.95 -22.36 14.97
CA TYR A 166 4.88 -22.23 16.09
C TYR A 166 6.06 -23.21 15.95
N SER A 167 5.78 -24.46 15.64
CA SER A 167 6.82 -25.49 15.46
C SER A 167 7.74 -25.14 14.27
N ARG A 168 7.19 -24.68 13.15
CA ARG A 168 7.97 -24.25 11.99
C ARG A 168 8.91 -23.08 12.30
N LEU A 169 8.45 -22.11 13.08
CA LEU A 169 9.27 -20.96 13.49
C LEU A 169 10.38 -21.35 14.45
N THR A 170 10.09 -22.23 15.41
CA THR A 170 11.01 -22.51 16.53
C THR A 170 11.94 -23.70 16.28
N PHE A 171 11.57 -24.65 15.41
CA PHE A 171 12.35 -25.86 15.14
C PHE A 171 13.81 -25.56 14.72
N PRO A 172 14.10 -24.64 13.79
CA PRO A 172 15.46 -24.33 13.37
C PRO A 172 16.35 -23.91 14.55
N TRP A 173 15.79 -23.21 15.51
CA TRP A 173 16.49 -22.65 16.66
C TRP A 173 16.61 -23.62 17.83
N ARG A 174 15.81 -24.67 17.83
CA ARG A 174 15.81 -25.65 18.93
C ARG A 174 16.48 -26.97 18.56
N LYS A 175 16.40 -27.40 17.31
CA LYS A 175 16.70 -28.76 16.90
C LYS A 175 17.47 -28.93 15.58
N ALA A 176 17.63 -27.92 14.80
CA ALA A 176 18.25 -28.09 13.47
C ALA A 176 19.77 -28.31 13.54
N VAL A 177 20.44 -27.82 14.58
CA VAL A 177 21.89 -27.96 14.81
C VAL A 177 22.12 -28.51 16.19
N PRO A 178 22.18 -29.84 16.36
CA PRO A 178 22.25 -30.48 17.69
C PRO A 178 23.49 -30.12 18.54
N GLU A 179 24.58 -29.70 17.87
CA GLU A 179 25.84 -29.35 18.52
C GLU A 179 25.85 -27.91 19.10
N LEU A 180 24.85 -27.11 18.78
CA LEU A 180 24.76 -25.73 19.23
C LEU A 180 23.43 -25.45 19.92
N ASP A 181 23.51 -24.74 21.05
CA ASP A 181 22.31 -24.21 21.70
C ASP A 181 21.94 -22.84 21.09
N LEU A 182 20.98 -22.85 20.16
CA LEU A 182 20.43 -21.64 19.55
C LEU A 182 19.09 -21.21 20.20
N SER A 183 18.66 -21.90 21.23
CA SER A 183 17.36 -21.65 21.90
C SER A 183 17.20 -20.26 22.49
N PRO A 184 18.25 -19.49 22.88
CA PRO A 184 18.09 -18.10 23.31
C PRO A 184 17.43 -17.19 22.27
N SER A 185 17.52 -17.54 20.98
CA SER A 185 16.89 -16.77 19.89
C SER A 185 15.37 -16.97 19.79
N VAL A 186 14.83 -18.03 20.42
CA VAL A 186 13.40 -18.37 20.30
C VAL A 186 12.49 -17.26 20.79
N LEU A 187 12.82 -16.60 21.89
CA LEU A 187 12.01 -15.49 22.40
C LEU A 187 11.97 -14.30 21.42
N SER A 188 13.09 -13.99 20.78
CA SER A 188 13.15 -12.93 19.79
C SER A 188 12.29 -13.27 18.57
N ILE A 189 12.38 -14.52 18.09
CA ILE A 189 11.56 -15.02 16.98
C ILE A 189 10.07 -14.99 17.30
N LEU A 190 9.67 -15.38 18.51
CA LEU A 190 8.26 -15.41 18.93
C LEU A 190 7.67 -14.02 19.22
N ASN A 191 8.52 -13.03 19.51
CA ASN A 191 8.10 -11.66 19.75
C ASN A 191 8.28 -10.75 18.49
N ASP A 192 8.45 -11.37 17.34
CA ASP A 192 8.53 -10.67 16.07
C ASP A 192 7.19 -10.73 15.33
N PHE A 193 7.07 -9.92 14.28
CA PHE A 193 5.86 -9.81 13.47
C PHE A 193 6.04 -10.57 12.15
N TYR A 194 5.11 -11.47 11.85
CA TYR A 194 5.14 -12.29 10.65
C TYR A 194 3.84 -12.13 9.85
N GLY A 195 3.97 -11.80 8.57
CA GLY A 195 2.86 -11.87 7.64
C GLY A 195 2.51 -13.33 7.33
N SER A 196 1.23 -13.70 7.44
CA SER A 196 0.72 -15.00 7.00
C SER A 196 -0.67 -14.83 6.42
N SER A 197 -0.96 -15.57 5.35
CA SER A 197 -2.31 -15.70 4.82
C SER A 197 -2.85 -17.09 5.16
N PHE A 198 -3.96 -17.15 5.86
CA PHE A 198 -4.71 -18.38 6.05
C PHE A 198 -5.68 -18.52 4.87
N LYS A 199 -5.62 -19.67 4.21
CA LYS A 199 -6.60 -20.04 3.17
C LYS A 199 -7.78 -20.73 3.80
#